data_c91504d9980784f2b953e7bf42513065
#
_entry.id   c91504d9980784f2b953e7bf42513065
#
_cell.length_a   1.000
_cell.length_b   1.000
_cell.length_c   1.000
_cell.angle_alpha   90.00
_cell.angle_beta   90.00
_cell.angle_gamma   90.00
#
_symmetry.space_group_name_H-M   'P 1'
#
loop_
_entity.id
_entity.type
_entity.pdbx_description
1 polymer ?
#
loop_
_entity_poly.entity_id
_entity_poly.type
_entity_poly.pdbx_seq_one_letter_code
_entity_poly.pdbx_strand_id
1 'polypeptide(L)'
;MTLPSSCAPLTGISRARLPAWVLPDGWPTQANGEPLLADLAFRDGRIAALTPTDQPTPGLWDLAGALTLPGLVEPHAHLDKTFTIERCRPAQAGLLAAIHAMHEDRRHWTRADIQRRASAALARAAANGVTHL
;
A
#
# COMPACT_ATOMS: atom_id res chain seq x y z
N MET A 1 -16.79 -6.99 -3.88
CA MET A 1 -16.08 -7.30 -2.62
C MET A 1 -16.53 -6.29 -1.57
N THR A 2 -17.29 -6.73 -0.56
CA THR A 2 -17.84 -5.84 0.47
C THR A 2 -16.86 -5.80 1.64
N LEU A 3 -16.42 -4.60 2.03
CA LEU A 3 -15.60 -4.43 3.23
C LEU A 3 -16.40 -4.86 4.47
N PRO A 4 -15.76 -5.49 5.48
CA PRO A 4 -16.44 -5.80 6.74
C PRO A 4 -16.91 -4.50 7.40
N SER A 5 -18.17 -4.44 7.76
CA SER A 5 -18.83 -3.24 8.31
C SER A 5 -18.64 -3.03 9.81
N SER A 6 -17.77 -3.80 10.47
CA SER A 6 -17.54 -3.69 11.92
C SER A 6 -16.12 -3.26 12.25
N CYS A 7 -15.98 -2.42 13.29
CA CYS A 7 -14.69 -2.02 13.89
C CYS A 7 -13.95 -3.16 14.63
N ALA A 8 -14.40 -4.40 14.53
CA ALA A 8 -13.71 -5.54 15.12
C ALA A 8 -12.39 -5.79 14.33
N PRO A 9 -11.28 -6.06 15.01
CA PRO A 9 -10.03 -6.38 14.33
C PRO A 9 -10.23 -7.61 13.44
N LEU A 10 -9.72 -7.51 12.20
CA LEU A 10 -9.78 -8.60 11.24
C LEU A 10 -8.94 -9.77 11.75
N THR A 11 -9.56 -10.94 11.93
CA THR A 11 -8.90 -12.15 12.44
C THR A 11 -8.20 -12.94 11.34
N GLY A 12 -8.52 -12.67 10.08
CA GLY A 12 -7.89 -13.29 8.93
C GLY A 12 -8.64 -13.01 7.63
N ILE A 13 -8.04 -13.47 6.56
CA ILE A 13 -8.61 -13.42 5.20
C ILE A 13 -8.62 -14.82 4.61
N SER A 14 -9.59 -15.10 3.76
CA SER A 14 -9.74 -16.37 3.07
C SER A 14 -9.60 -16.19 1.57
N ARG A 15 -9.13 -17.23 0.90
CA ARG A 15 -8.95 -17.32 -0.55
C ARG A 15 -8.16 -16.15 -1.15
N ALA A 16 -7.08 -15.75 -0.47
CA ALA A 16 -6.14 -14.77 -1.01
C ALA A 16 -5.30 -15.40 -2.15
N ARG A 17 -5.14 -14.72 -3.28
CA ARG A 17 -4.17 -15.09 -4.29
C ARG A 17 -2.83 -14.44 -3.96
N LEU A 18 -1.87 -15.24 -3.55
CA LEU A 18 -0.53 -14.78 -3.23
C LEU A 18 0.43 -15.05 -4.39
N PRO A 19 1.37 -14.14 -4.69
CA PRO A 19 2.46 -14.43 -5.63
C PRO A 19 3.32 -15.59 -5.14
N ALA A 20 3.84 -16.39 -6.08
CA ALA A 20 4.65 -17.56 -5.74
C ALA A 20 5.87 -17.22 -4.86
N TRP A 21 6.45 -16.04 -5.04
CA TRP A 21 7.66 -15.62 -4.30
C TRP A 21 7.42 -15.29 -2.80
N VAL A 22 6.16 -15.20 -2.34
CA VAL A 22 5.84 -15.05 -0.90
C VAL A 22 5.35 -16.36 -0.26
N LEU A 23 5.18 -17.41 -1.05
CA LEU A 23 4.69 -18.70 -0.58
C LEU A 23 5.87 -19.56 -0.09
N PRO A 24 5.66 -20.40 0.94
CA PRO A 24 6.67 -21.39 1.35
C PRO A 24 6.98 -22.38 0.23
N ASP A 25 8.20 -22.94 0.28
CA ASP A 25 8.59 -24.03 -0.60
C ASP A 25 7.62 -25.21 -0.47
N GLY A 26 7.29 -25.82 -1.60
CA GLY A 26 6.34 -26.94 -1.64
C GLY A 26 4.88 -26.54 -1.51
N TRP A 27 4.54 -25.27 -1.68
CA TRP A 27 3.13 -24.84 -1.71
C TRP A 27 2.35 -25.61 -2.78
N PRO A 28 1.18 -26.17 -2.46
CA PRO A 28 0.42 -26.96 -3.41
C PRO A 28 -0.09 -26.12 -4.58
N THR A 29 -0.16 -26.74 -5.75
CA THR A 29 -0.63 -26.11 -6.98
C THR A 29 -1.93 -26.73 -7.47
N GLN A 30 -2.65 -25.98 -8.26
CA GLN A 30 -3.82 -26.43 -9.02
C GLN A 30 -3.37 -27.27 -10.22
N ALA A 31 -4.30 -27.93 -10.91
CA ALA A 31 -4.02 -28.71 -12.11
C ALA A 31 -3.40 -27.91 -13.27
N ASN A 32 -3.62 -26.60 -13.28
CA ASN A 32 -3.03 -25.67 -14.27
C ASN A 32 -1.62 -25.16 -13.88
N GLY A 33 -1.06 -25.61 -12.77
CA GLY A 33 0.25 -25.20 -12.27
C GLY A 33 0.25 -23.92 -11.42
N GLU A 34 -0.89 -23.20 -11.30
CA GLU A 34 -1.00 -22.03 -10.44
C GLU A 34 -1.01 -22.44 -8.95
N PRO A 35 -0.42 -21.65 -8.04
CA PRO A 35 -0.54 -21.90 -6.62
C PRO A 35 -2.00 -21.96 -6.16
N LEU A 36 -2.32 -22.84 -5.21
CA LEU A 36 -3.60 -22.77 -4.52
C LEU A 36 -3.75 -21.43 -3.82
N LEU A 37 -4.99 -20.98 -3.66
CA LEU A 37 -5.31 -19.81 -2.85
C LEU A 37 -4.91 -20.07 -1.39
N ALA A 38 -4.80 -19.00 -0.62
CA ALA A 38 -4.34 -19.07 0.76
C ALA A 38 -5.35 -18.43 1.72
N ASP A 39 -5.55 -19.07 2.86
CA ASP A 39 -6.08 -18.43 4.04
C ASP A 39 -4.93 -17.88 4.88
N LEU A 40 -5.08 -16.66 5.37
CA LEU A 40 -4.17 -16.04 6.32
C LEU A 40 -4.90 -15.79 7.64
N ALA A 41 -4.40 -16.36 8.72
CA ALA A 41 -4.86 -16.04 10.06
C ALA A 41 -3.99 -14.94 10.68
N PHE A 42 -4.62 -13.96 11.34
CA PHE A 42 -3.93 -12.87 12.01
C PHE A 42 -4.01 -13.03 13.53
N ARG A 43 -2.87 -12.76 14.19
CA ARG A 43 -2.78 -12.68 15.66
C ARG A 43 -1.75 -11.62 16.02
N ASP A 44 -2.11 -10.73 16.93
CA ASP A 44 -1.23 -9.67 17.44
C ASP A 44 -0.58 -8.82 16.33
N GLY A 45 -1.37 -8.49 15.29
CA GLY A 45 -0.90 -7.69 14.16
C GLY A 45 0.07 -8.40 13.20
N ARG A 46 0.18 -9.75 13.30
CA ARG A 46 1.06 -10.57 12.47
C ARG A 46 0.27 -11.67 11.76
N ILE A 47 0.81 -12.17 10.65
CA ILE A 47 0.34 -13.41 10.03
C ILE A 47 0.80 -14.56 10.92
N ALA A 48 -0.16 -15.22 11.58
CA ALA A 48 0.09 -16.32 12.50
C ALA A 48 0.07 -17.68 11.80
N ALA A 49 -0.70 -17.82 10.71
CA ALA A 49 -0.76 -19.01 9.90
C ALA A 49 -1.06 -18.69 8.44
N LEU A 50 -0.58 -19.56 7.57
CA LEU A 50 -0.83 -19.56 6.13
C LEU A 50 -1.22 -20.98 5.73
N THR A 51 -2.42 -21.15 5.17
CA THR A 51 -2.99 -22.46 4.86
C THR A 51 -3.52 -22.49 3.42
N PRO A 52 -3.16 -23.49 2.61
CA PRO A 52 -3.75 -23.62 1.27
C PRO A 52 -5.24 -23.89 1.35
N THR A 53 -6.01 -23.28 0.46
CA THR A 53 -7.46 -23.46 0.38
C THR A 53 -7.97 -23.31 -1.05
N ASP A 54 -9.12 -23.96 -1.33
CA ASP A 54 -9.92 -23.73 -2.54
C ASP A 54 -11.34 -23.29 -2.23
N GLN A 55 -11.72 -23.32 -0.93
CA GLN A 55 -13.05 -22.96 -0.44
C GLN A 55 -12.99 -21.80 0.55
N PRO A 56 -14.05 -20.98 0.66
CA PRO A 56 -14.11 -19.93 1.65
C PRO A 56 -14.16 -20.50 3.07
N THR A 57 -13.34 -19.98 3.97
CA THR A 57 -13.33 -20.36 5.38
C THR A 57 -14.30 -19.50 6.19
N PRO A 58 -15.30 -20.10 6.87
CA PRO A 58 -16.23 -19.34 7.69
C PRO A 58 -15.53 -18.49 8.75
N GLY A 59 -16.02 -17.26 8.93
CA GLY A 59 -15.48 -16.32 9.92
C GLY A 59 -14.26 -15.50 9.44
N LEU A 60 -13.68 -15.82 8.28
CA LEU A 60 -12.65 -15.01 7.64
C LEU A 60 -13.25 -14.11 6.55
N TRP A 61 -12.59 -13.01 6.26
CA TRP A 61 -12.99 -12.16 5.14
C TRP A 61 -12.57 -12.79 3.81
N ASP A 62 -13.56 -13.23 3.03
CA ASP A 62 -13.31 -13.89 1.76
C ASP A 62 -12.92 -12.90 0.66
N LEU A 63 -11.72 -13.08 0.10
CA LEU A 63 -11.19 -12.28 -1.00
C LEU A 63 -11.54 -12.83 -2.39
N ALA A 64 -12.16 -14.01 -2.46
CA ALA A 64 -12.60 -14.64 -3.71
C ALA A 64 -11.51 -14.73 -4.79
N GLY A 65 -10.28 -14.98 -4.41
CA GLY A 65 -9.13 -15.07 -5.32
C GLY A 65 -8.53 -13.70 -5.72
N ALA A 66 -8.85 -12.62 -5.03
CA ALA A 66 -8.22 -11.34 -5.27
C ALA A 66 -6.71 -11.39 -4.97
N LEU A 67 -5.92 -10.73 -5.83
CA LEU A 67 -4.47 -10.63 -5.64
C LEU A 67 -4.18 -9.88 -4.33
N THR A 68 -3.36 -10.49 -3.51
CA THR A 68 -2.96 -9.98 -2.21
C THR A 68 -1.44 -9.84 -2.18
N LEU A 69 -0.97 -8.65 -1.90
CA LEU A 69 0.44 -8.29 -1.88
C LEU A 69 0.84 -7.76 -0.49
N PRO A 70 2.11 -7.89 -0.10
CA PRO A 70 2.64 -7.09 0.99
C PRO A 70 2.41 -5.60 0.75
N GLY A 71 2.30 -4.82 1.83
CA GLY A 71 2.22 -3.36 1.72
C GLY A 71 3.44 -2.80 0.99
N LEU A 72 3.23 -1.77 0.18
CA LEU A 72 4.29 -1.14 -0.58
C LEU A 72 5.22 -0.33 0.34
N VAL A 73 6.48 -0.30 -0.01
CA VAL A 73 7.49 0.56 0.63
C VAL A 73 7.88 1.66 -0.34
N GLU A 74 7.77 2.91 0.08
CA GLU A 74 8.28 4.06 -0.67
C GLU A 74 9.67 4.45 -0.12
N PRO A 75 10.75 4.09 -0.81
CA PRO A 75 12.11 4.29 -0.31
C PRO A 75 12.61 5.73 -0.46
N HIS A 76 11.89 6.58 -1.19
CA HIS A 76 12.33 7.93 -1.49
C HIS A 76 11.14 8.90 -1.62
N ALA A 77 10.80 9.59 -0.57
CA ALA A 77 9.74 10.59 -0.56
C ALA A 77 10.23 11.98 -0.14
N HIS A 78 9.75 13.01 -0.84
CA HIS A 78 9.99 14.40 -0.50
C HIS A 78 8.70 15.06 0.02
N LEU A 79 8.32 14.74 1.24
CA LEU A 79 7.08 15.22 1.86
C LEU A 79 7.05 16.75 2.02
N ASP A 80 8.19 17.38 2.17
CA ASP A 80 8.36 18.83 2.24
C ASP A 80 8.06 19.55 0.92
N LYS A 81 8.26 18.86 -0.21
CA LYS A 81 8.14 19.43 -1.57
C LYS A 81 6.88 19.01 -2.31
N THR A 82 6.10 18.11 -1.74
CA THR A 82 4.90 17.57 -2.38
C THR A 82 3.83 18.64 -2.58
N PHE A 83 2.99 18.49 -3.62
CA PHE A 83 1.88 19.40 -3.95
C PHE A 83 2.27 20.89 -4.14
N THR A 84 3.46 21.14 -4.66
CA THR A 84 3.90 22.52 -4.99
C THR A 84 3.78 22.84 -6.47
N ILE A 85 3.42 21.89 -7.33
CA ILE A 85 3.43 22.03 -8.79
C ILE A 85 2.57 23.18 -9.32
N GLU A 86 1.45 23.50 -8.65
CA GLU A 86 0.53 24.55 -9.08
C GLU A 86 1.14 25.95 -8.95
N ARG A 87 2.00 26.16 -7.95
CA ARG A 87 2.65 27.43 -7.66
C ARG A 87 4.14 27.45 -8.02
N CYS A 88 4.78 26.29 -8.17
CA CYS A 88 6.17 26.14 -8.49
C CYS A 88 6.33 25.77 -9.98
N ARG A 89 6.11 26.75 -10.86
CA ARG A 89 6.18 26.57 -12.31
C ARG A 89 7.49 27.10 -12.86
N PRO A 90 8.43 26.22 -13.26
CA PRO A 90 9.68 26.66 -13.87
C PRO A 90 9.41 27.34 -15.23
N ALA A 91 10.11 28.44 -15.50
CA ALA A 91 9.98 29.17 -16.76
C ALA A 91 10.54 28.38 -17.97
N GLN A 92 11.40 27.41 -17.71
CA GLN A 92 12.04 26.56 -18.72
C GLN A 92 12.02 25.10 -18.27
N ALA A 93 12.13 24.18 -19.23
CA ALA A 93 12.27 22.76 -18.93
C ALA A 93 13.67 22.47 -18.33
N GLY A 94 13.74 21.46 -17.48
CA GLY A 94 14.99 20.95 -16.93
C GLY A 94 15.11 21.03 -15.40
N LEU A 95 16.00 20.21 -14.87
CA LEU A 95 16.17 20.02 -13.43
C LEU A 95 16.58 21.33 -12.71
N LEU A 96 17.52 22.06 -13.27
CA LEU A 96 17.99 23.32 -12.66
C LEU A 96 16.88 24.36 -12.58
N ALA A 97 16.08 24.52 -13.65
CA ALA A 97 14.95 25.43 -13.65
C ALA A 97 13.89 25.04 -12.59
N ALA A 98 13.62 23.73 -12.44
CA ALA A 98 12.74 23.23 -11.40
C ALA A 98 13.28 23.49 -9.98
N ILE A 99 14.59 23.30 -9.76
CA ILE A 99 15.27 23.61 -8.49
C ILE A 99 15.15 25.10 -8.16
N HIS A 100 15.40 25.99 -9.12
CA HIS A 100 15.29 27.44 -8.92
C HIS A 100 13.84 27.83 -8.57
N ALA A 101 12.86 27.38 -9.33
CA ALA A 101 11.45 27.65 -9.07
C ALA A 101 11.02 27.19 -7.67
N MET A 102 11.47 26.01 -7.24
CA MET A 102 11.20 25.49 -5.91
C MET A 102 11.93 26.29 -4.81
N HIS A 103 13.16 26.77 -5.07
CA HIS A 103 13.88 27.62 -4.13
C HIS A 103 13.14 28.95 -3.89
N GLU A 104 12.60 29.54 -4.94
CA GLU A 104 11.77 30.74 -4.85
C GLU A 104 10.47 30.45 -4.06
N ASP A 105 9.80 29.31 -4.30
CA ASP A 105 8.59 28.92 -3.58
C ASP A 105 8.82 28.71 -2.08
N ARG A 106 10.01 28.30 -1.66
CA ARG A 106 10.37 28.08 -0.24
C ARG A 106 10.13 29.30 0.64
N ARG A 107 10.15 30.50 0.12
CA ARG A 107 9.85 31.74 0.86
C ARG A 107 8.43 31.76 1.42
N HIS A 108 7.54 30.97 0.82
CA HIS A 108 6.12 30.85 1.21
C HIS A 108 5.85 29.64 2.11
N TRP A 109 6.87 28.81 2.41
CA TRP A 109 6.69 27.60 3.21
C TRP A 109 6.62 27.94 4.68
N THR A 110 5.45 27.73 5.25
CA THR A 110 5.25 27.75 6.69
C THR A 110 5.15 26.32 7.22
N ARG A 111 5.34 26.16 8.54
CA ARG A 111 5.11 24.87 9.20
C ARG A 111 3.72 24.30 8.86
N ALA A 112 2.68 25.15 8.93
CA ALA A 112 1.31 24.74 8.62
C ALA A 112 1.15 24.30 7.16
N ASP A 113 1.77 25.01 6.20
CA ASP A 113 1.76 24.63 4.79
C ASP A 113 2.41 23.27 4.55
N ILE A 114 3.61 23.06 5.10
CA ILE A 114 4.33 21.79 4.98
C ILE A 114 3.52 20.66 5.62
N GLN A 115 3.00 20.84 6.83
CA GLN A 115 2.20 19.81 7.51
C GLN A 115 0.95 19.43 6.70
N ARG A 116 0.21 20.41 6.18
CA ARG A 116 -0.97 20.15 5.35
C ARG A 116 -0.62 19.32 4.11
N ARG A 117 0.44 19.69 3.38
CA ARG A 117 0.87 19.02 2.16
C ARG A 117 1.42 17.62 2.46
N ALA A 118 2.26 17.47 3.47
CA ALA A 118 2.81 16.19 3.89
C ALA A 118 1.70 15.23 4.36
N SER A 119 0.74 15.70 5.16
CA SER A 119 -0.40 14.87 5.60
C SER A 119 -1.25 14.39 4.43
N ALA A 120 -1.49 15.25 3.44
CA ALA A 120 -2.23 14.87 2.23
C ALA A 120 -1.45 13.82 1.40
N ALA A 121 -0.11 13.94 1.32
CA ALA A 121 0.72 12.95 0.63
C ALA A 121 0.72 11.60 1.35
N LEU A 122 0.84 11.59 2.67
CA LEU A 122 0.78 10.38 3.49
C LEU A 122 -0.58 9.68 3.36
N ALA A 123 -1.67 10.45 3.42
CA ALA A 123 -3.01 9.89 3.23
C ALA A 123 -3.18 9.27 1.83
N ARG A 124 -2.66 9.92 0.79
CA ARG A 124 -2.68 9.38 -0.56
C ARG A 124 -1.80 8.13 -0.70
N ALA A 125 -0.61 8.12 -0.10
CA ALA A 125 0.27 6.96 -0.09
C ALA A 125 -0.41 5.76 0.59
N ALA A 126 -0.98 5.96 1.78
CA ALA A 126 -1.71 4.93 2.51
C ALA A 126 -2.92 4.40 1.72
N ALA A 127 -3.71 5.29 1.08
CA ALA A 127 -4.84 4.89 0.25
C ALA A 127 -4.44 4.08 -1.00
N ASN A 128 -3.17 4.14 -1.40
CA ASN A 128 -2.59 3.37 -2.51
C ASN A 128 -1.70 2.20 -2.04
N GLY A 129 -1.83 1.77 -0.78
CA GLY A 129 -1.19 0.57 -0.27
C GLY A 129 0.25 0.76 0.21
N VAL A 130 0.75 2.00 0.30
CA VAL A 130 2.06 2.26 0.91
C VAL A 130 1.93 2.18 2.42
N THR A 131 2.70 1.30 3.05
CA THR A 131 2.68 1.05 4.50
C THR A 131 3.94 1.55 5.21
N HIS A 132 5.00 1.81 4.46
CA HIS A 132 6.28 2.32 4.96
C HIS A 132 6.83 3.40 4.03
N LEU A 133 7.40 4.44 4.66
CA LEU A 133 8.06 5.56 3.99
C LEU A 133 9.43 5.78 4.64
#